data_93a15070e918d990676e7fc97eaa0272
#
_entry.id   93a15070e918d990676e7fc97eaa0272
#
_cell.length_a   1.000
_cell.length_b   1.000
_cell.length_c   1.000
_cell.angle_alpha   90.00
_cell.angle_beta   90.00
_cell.angle_gamma   90.00
#
_symmetry.space_group_name_H-M   'P 1'
#
loop_
_entity.id
_entity.type
_entity.pdbx_description
1 polymer ?
#
loop_
_entity_poly.entity_id
_entity_poly.type
_entity_poly.pdbx_seq_one_letter_code
_entity_poly.pdbx_strand_id
1 'polypeptide(L)'
;MTDWLTREQRSRNMGSIRSKGNTTTERAFLAILRHAGITGWRRHASLPGKPDFVFRSQRLAIFLDGCFWHGCPRCYRLPQDNRSYWKEKVMGNRRRDRCRSRELRSLGWRVLRIWEHTLKSSRGRVHILERVAAALNERRVA
;
A
#
# COMPACT_ATOMS: atom_id res chain seq x y z
N MET A 1 -2.53 8.48 24.82
CA MET A 1 -3.61 7.50 24.92
C MET A 1 -3.05 6.20 25.41
N THR A 2 -3.49 5.76 26.57
CA THR A 2 -2.98 4.53 27.16
C THR A 2 -3.64 3.35 26.45
N ASP A 3 -2.82 2.49 25.88
CA ASP A 3 -3.30 1.30 25.21
C ASP A 3 -3.63 0.21 26.24
N TRP A 4 -4.91 -0.08 26.38
CA TRP A 4 -5.42 -1.06 27.36
C TRP A 4 -5.46 -2.49 26.80
N LEU A 5 -5.09 -2.69 25.54
CA LEU A 5 -5.06 -4.01 24.93
C LEU A 5 -3.80 -4.78 25.37
N THR A 6 -3.92 -6.09 25.53
CA THR A 6 -2.76 -6.94 25.73
C THR A 6 -1.91 -6.99 24.48
N ARG A 7 -0.65 -7.38 24.63
CA ARG A 7 0.28 -7.55 23.50
C ARG A 7 -0.29 -8.49 22.44
N GLU A 8 -0.91 -9.59 22.88
CA GLU A 8 -1.48 -10.59 21.98
C GLU A 8 -2.74 -10.07 21.29
N GLN A 9 -3.59 -9.38 22.02
CA GLN A 9 -4.78 -8.76 21.43
C GLN A 9 -4.41 -7.70 20.41
N ARG A 10 -3.42 -6.88 20.70
CA ARG A 10 -2.91 -5.87 19.80
C ARG A 10 -2.35 -6.52 18.54
N SER A 11 -1.54 -7.55 18.68
CA SER A 11 -0.95 -8.28 17.57
C SER A 11 -2.01 -8.91 16.67
N ARG A 12 -3.06 -9.51 17.26
CA ARG A 12 -4.17 -10.10 16.50
C ARG A 12 -4.97 -9.05 15.74
N ASN A 13 -5.31 -7.95 16.39
CA ASN A 13 -6.06 -6.86 15.76
C ASN A 13 -5.28 -6.28 14.57
N MET A 14 -4.00 -6.08 14.76
CA MET A 14 -3.11 -5.54 13.75
C MET A 14 -2.90 -6.52 12.59
N GLY A 15 -2.77 -7.81 12.88
CA GLY A 15 -2.66 -8.85 11.88
C GLY A 15 -3.91 -8.96 11.02
N SER A 16 -5.09 -8.83 11.64
CA SER A 16 -6.37 -8.86 10.94
C SER A 16 -6.51 -7.68 9.98
N ILE A 17 -6.19 -6.48 10.42
CA ILE A 17 -6.21 -5.27 9.57
C ILE A 17 -5.24 -5.43 8.40
N ARG A 18 -4.06 -5.95 8.65
CA ARG A 18 -2.98 -6.09 7.67
C ARG A 18 -3.28 -7.14 6.61
N SER A 19 -3.86 -8.28 7.00
CA SER A 19 -4.10 -9.41 6.08
C SER A 19 -5.18 -9.11 5.04
N LYS A 20 -6.12 -8.21 5.37
CA LYS A 20 -7.23 -7.86 4.50
C LYS A 20 -7.05 -6.53 3.77
N GLY A 21 -5.93 -5.86 4.00
CA GLY A 21 -5.77 -4.49 3.57
C GLY A 21 -6.71 -3.57 4.34
N ASN A 22 -6.59 -2.27 4.13
CA ASN A 22 -7.49 -1.30 4.74
C ASN A 22 -8.67 -1.07 3.79
N THR A 23 -9.85 -1.54 4.17
CA THR A 23 -11.06 -1.40 3.38
C THR A 23 -11.32 0.05 2.97
N THR A 24 -11.05 1.00 3.86
CA THR A 24 -11.24 2.43 3.59
C THR A 24 -10.29 2.93 2.51
N THR A 25 -9.01 2.55 2.56
CA THR A 25 -8.04 2.92 1.52
C THR A 25 -8.36 2.27 0.20
N GLU A 26 -8.74 1.01 0.20
CA GLU A 26 -9.13 0.30 -1.01
C GLU A 26 -10.36 0.93 -1.68
N ARG A 27 -11.37 1.28 -0.88
CA ARG A 27 -12.57 1.95 -1.38
C ARG A 27 -12.26 3.32 -1.98
N ALA A 28 -11.42 4.09 -1.31
CA ALA A 28 -11.02 5.41 -1.80
C ALA A 28 -10.28 5.30 -3.14
N PHE A 29 -9.36 4.36 -3.26
CA PHE A 29 -8.63 4.13 -4.49
C PHE A 29 -9.55 3.63 -5.61
N LEU A 30 -10.44 2.70 -5.28
CA LEU A 30 -11.41 2.17 -6.25
C LEU A 30 -12.31 3.28 -6.79
N ALA A 31 -12.74 4.21 -5.94
CA ALA A 31 -13.55 5.36 -6.36
C ALA A 31 -12.79 6.24 -7.35
N ILE A 32 -11.49 6.44 -7.14
CA ILE A 32 -10.63 7.20 -8.08
C ILE A 32 -10.63 6.52 -9.45
N LEU A 33 -10.41 5.21 -9.49
CA LEU A 33 -10.38 4.46 -10.73
C LEU A 33 -11.72 4.52 -11.48
N ARG A 34 -12.81 4.31 -10.75
CA ARG A 34 -14.17 4.34 -11.34
C ARG A 34 -14.55 5.72 -11.86
N HIS A 35 -14.25 6.75 -11.10
CA HIS A 35 -14.52 8.14 -11.51
C HIS A 35 -13.77 8.51 -12.78
N ALA A 36 -12.56 8.01 -12.95
CA ALA A 36 -11.74 8.28 -14.12
C ALA A 36 -12.05 7.35 -15.30
N GLY A 37 -12.95 6.40 -15.14
CA GLY A 37 -13.26 5.41 -16.17
C GLY A 37 -12.14 4.43 -16.45
N ILE A 38 -11.22 4.23 -15.49
CA ILE A 38 -10.12 3.29 -15.62
C ILE A 38 -10.64 1.89 -15.32
N THR A 39 -10.38 0.95 -16.23
CA THR A 39 -10.81 -0.45 -16.14
C THR A 39 -9.63 -1.38 -16.37
N GLY A 40 -9.86 -2.69 -16.25
CA GLY A 40 -8.83 -3.70 -16.49
C GLY A 40 -8.00 -4.07 -15.29
N TRP A 41 -8.37 -3.57 -14.12
CA TRP A 41 -7.69 -3.91 -12.86
C TRP A 41 -8.25 -5.20 -12.26
N ARG A 42 -7.40 -5.89 -11.50
CA ARG A 42 -7.75 -7.03 -10.65
C ARG A 42 -7.32 -6.73 -9.23
N ARG A 43 -8.01 -7.30 -8.26
CA ARG A 43 -7.70 -7.10 -6.84
C ARG A 43 -7.05 -8.37 -6.27
N HIS A 44 -6.19 -8.17 -5.27
CA HIS A 44 -5.61 -9.25 -4.45
C HIS A 44 -4.96 -10.36 -5.27
N ALA A 45 -4.11 -9.97 -6.21
CA ALA A 45 -3.41 -10.94 -7.06
C ALA A 45 -2.39 -11.77 -6.24
N SER A 46 -2.23 -13.04 -6.62
CA SER A 46 -1.24 -13.94 -6.01
C SER A 46 0.15 -13.68 -6.59
N LEU A 47 0.71 -12.53 -6.22
CA LEU A 47 2.05 -12.11 -6.59
C LEU A 47 2.86 -11.79 -5.33
N PRO A 48 4.20 -11.72 -5.41
CA PRO A 48 5.01 -11.36 -4.24
C PRO A 48 4.52 -10.07 -3.59
N GLY A 49 4.33 -10.10 -2.26
CA GLY A 49 3.81 -8.98 -1.49
C GLY A 49 2.30 -8.79 -1.56
N LYS A 50 1.59 -9.55 -2.37
CA LYS A 50 0.13 -9.49 -2.56
C LYS A 50 -0.35 -8.07 -2.86
N PRO A 51 -0.07 -7.52 -4.05
CA PRO A 51 -0.53 -6.19 -4.43
C PRO A 51 -2.03 -6.03 -4.27
N ASP A 52 -2.47 -4.85 -3.85
CA ASP A 52 -3.89 -4.56 -3.67
C ASP A 52 -4.63 -4.51 -5.01
N PHE A 53 -3.98 -3.97 -6.03
CA PHE A 53 -4.51 -3.89 -7.39
C PHE A 53 -3.42 -4.21 -8.41
N VAL A 54 -3.80 -4.90 -9.47
CA VAL A 54 -2.88 -5.16 -10.59
C VAL A 54 -3.57 -4.88 -11.92
N PHE A 55 -2.79 -4.37 -12.86
CA PHE A 55 -3.17 -4.27 -14.27
C PHE A 55 -2.28 -5.24 -15.04
N ARG A 56 -2.82 -6.41 -15.35
CA ARG A 56 -2.03 -7.49 -15.95
C ARG A 56 -1.49 -7.14 -17.32
N SER A 57 -2.29 -6.47 -18.14
CA SER A 57 -1.87 -6.09 -19.49
C SER A 57 -0.66 -5.16 -19.48
N GLN A 58 -0.60 -4.23 -18.54
CA GLN A 58 0.49 -3.29 -18.40
C GLN A 58 1.57 -3.77 -17.43
N ARG A 59 1.36 -4.89 -16.76
CA ARG A 59 2.20 -5.41 -15.67
C ARG A 59 2.52 -4.35 -14.63
N LEU A 60 1.47 -3.75 -14.13
CA LEU A 60 1.55 -2.74 -13.06
C LEU A 60 0.94 -3.32 -11.79
N ALA A 61 1.72 -3.33 -10.72
CA ALA A 61 1.28 -3.74 -9.39
C ALA A 61 1.18 -2.50 -8.51
N ILE A 62 0.05 -2.35 -7.83
CA ILE A 62 -0.23 -1.18 -6.98
C ILE A 62 -0.43 -1.63 -5.55
N PHE A 63 0.32 -1.02 -4.64
CA PHE A 63 0.19 -1.22 -3.19
C PHE A 63 -0.35 0.05 -2.56
N LEU A 64 -1.34 -0.12 -1.68
CA LEU A 64 -1.89 0.96 -0.87
C LEU A 64 -1.29 0.82 0.53
N ASP A 65 -0.31 1.65 0.84
CA ASP A 65 0.46 1.52 2.07
C ASP A 65 -0.12 2.39 3.18
N GLY A 66 -0.52 1.76 4.29
CA GLY A 66 -0.92 2.48 5.49
C GLY A 66 0.27 3.23 6.08
N CYS A 67 0.06 4.49 6.45
CA CYS A 67 1.15 5.37 6.88
C CYS A 67 1.88 4.86 8.12
N PHE A 68 1.16 4.30 9.07
CA PHE A 68 1.77 3.76 10.29
C PHE A 68 2.57 2.48 10.00
N TRP A 69 1.93 1.50 9.35
CA TRP A 69 2.51 0.16 9.16
C TRP A 69 3.75 0.15 8.29
N HIS A 70 3.79 0.99 7.30
CA HIS A 70 4.88 1.03 6.33
C HIS A 70 5.86 2.17 6.60
N GLY A 71 5.67 2.88 7.72
CA GLY A 71 6.59 3.92 8.15
C GLY A 71 6.68 5.10 7.21
N CYS A 72 5.54 5.69 6.86
CA CYS A 72 5.50 6.85 5.98
C CYS A 72 6.39 7.98 6.53
N PRO A 73 7.33 8.51 5.75
CA PRO A 73 8.22 9.57 6.24
C PRO A 73 7.50 10.81 6.74
N ARG A 74 6.30 11.07 6.21
CA ARG A 74 5.52 12.26 6.56
C ARG A 74 4.62 12.07 7.78
N CYS A 75 3.98 10.89 7.88
CA CYS A 75 2.91 10.66 8.86
C CYS A 75 3.32 9.78 10.04
N TYR A 76 4.37 8.98 9.87
CA TYR A 76 4.73 8.00 10.88
C TYR A 76 5.27 8.69 12.13
N ARG A 77 4.74 8.26 13.28
CA ARG A 77 5.24 8.66 14.60
C ARG A 77 5.44 7.41 15.44
N LEU A 78 6.65 7.24 15.97
CA LEU A 78 6.96 6.10 16.83
C LEU A 78 6.18 6.23 18.13
N PRO A 79 5.35 5.23 18.50
CA PRO A 79 4.63 5.25 19.76
C PRO A 79 5.58 5.30 20.95
N GLN A 80 5.19 5.98 22.03
CA GLN A 80 6.02 6.06 23.23
C GLN A 80 6.05 4.74 23.98
N ASP A 81 4.93 4.05 24.05
CA ASP A 81 4.84 2.73 24.69
C ASP A 81 5.34 1.65 23.76
N ASN A 82 6.17 0.74 24.28
CA ASN A 82 6.73 -0.36 23.50
C ASN A 82 7.52 0.09 22.27
N ARG A 83 8.34 1.13 22.45
CA ARG A 83 9.09 1.75 21.34
C ARG A 83 9.92 0.73 20.55
N SER A 84 10.65 -0.14 21.25
CA SER A 84 11.49 -1.15 20.61
C SER A 84 10.68 -2.11 19.74
N TYR A 85 9.52 -2.56 20.27
CA TYR A 85 8.62 -3.44 19.54
C TYR A 85 8.12 -2.79 18.24
N TRP A 86 7.60 -1.57 18.32
CA TRP A 86 7.05 -0.86 17.17
C TRP A 86 8.12 -0.48 16.16
N LYS A 87 9.30 -0.08 16.64
CA LYS A 87 10.42 0.26 15.77
C LYS A 87 10.82 -0.95 14.93
N GLU A 88 11.01 -2.12 15.55
CA GLU A 88 11.35 -3.35 14.85
C GLU A 88 10.26 -3.79 13.88
N LYS A 89 9.00 -3.68 14.31
CA LYS A 89 7.85 -4.07 13.49
C LYS A 89 7.79 -3.25 12.21
N VAL A 90 7.86 -1.93 12.33
CA VAL A 90 7.78 -1.02 11.18
C VAL A 90 9.01 -1.16 10.29
N MET A 91 10.20 -1.27 10.86
CA MET A 91 11.43 -1.48 10.09
C MET A 91 11.39 -2.81 9.32
N GLY A 92 10.85 -3.85 9.95
CA GLY A 92 10.66 -5.15 9.31
C GLY A 92 9.69 -5.06 8.13
N ASN A 93 8.59 -4.33 8.30
CA ASN A 93 7.61 -4.10 7.24
C ASN A 93 8.24 -3.35 6.06
N ARG A 94 9.00 -2.28 6.34
CA ARG A 94 9.69 -1.51 5.30
C ARG A 94 10.68 -2.37 4.53
N ARG A 95 11.42 -3.23 5.23
CA ARG A 95 12.38 -4.15 4.62
C ARG A 95 11.70 -5.15 3.71
N ARG A 96 10.60 -5.75 4.16
CA ARG A 96 9.79 -6.66 3.35
C ARG A 96 9.22 -5.97 2.12
N ASP A 97 8.71 -4.75 2.29
CA ASP A 97 8.16 -3.96 1.17
C ASP A 97 9.21 -3.77 0.08
N ARG A 98 10.44 -3.41 0.47
CA ARG A 98 11.53 -3.25 -0.49
C ARG A 98 11.88 -4.57 -1.18
N CYS A 99 11.93 -5.67 -0.44
CA CYS A 99 12.21 -6.99 -0.99
C CYS A 99 11.12 -7.43 -1.97
N ARG A 100 9.86 -7.24 -1.61
CA ARG A 100 8.74 -7.63 -2.48
C ARG A 100 8.67 -6.77 -3.74
N SER A 101 8.93 -5.47 -3.61
CA SER A 101 8.99 -4.57 -4.77
C SER A 101 10.12 -4.97 -5.73
N ARG A 102 11.28 -5.31 -5.18
CA ARG A 102 12.42 -5.78 -5.97
C ARG A 102 12.11 -7.09 -6.67
N GLU A 103 11.50 -8.02 -5.97
CA GLU A 103 11.05 -9.31 -6.51
C GLU A 103 10.11 -9.13 -7.70
N LEU A 104 9.09 -8.28 -7.53
CA LEU A 104 8.14 -7.96 -8.60
C LEU A 104 8.84 -7.35 -9.81
N ARG A 105 9.75 -6.41 -9.59
CA ARG A 105 10.50 -5.80 -10.69
C ARG A 105 11.34 -6.82 -11.43
N SER A 106 11.93 -7.78 -10.71
CA SER A 106 12.71 -8.86 -11.34
C SER A 106 11.85 -9.78 -12.21
N LEU A 107 10.53 -9.87 -11.90
CA LEU A 107 9.56 -10.63 -12.69
C LEU A 107 8.97 -9.82 -13.85
N GLY A 108 9.43 -8.59 -14.05
CA GLY A 108 8.98 -7.74 -15.13
C GLY A 108 7.78 -6.85 -14.80
N TRP A 109 7.43 -6.74 -13.52
CA TRP A 109 6.35 -5.88 -13.05
C TRP A 109 6.87 -4.50 -12.70
N ARG A 110 6.07 -3.47 -12.98
CA ARG A 110 6.28 -2.14 -12.43
C ARG A 110 5.52 -2.04 -11.13
N VAL A 111 6.06 -1.31 -10.17
CA VAL A 111 5.49 -1.20 -8.82
C VAL A 111 5.17 0.25 -8.53
N LEU A 112 3.93 0.50 -8.12
CA LEU A 112 3.47 1.80 -7.67
C LEU A 112 2.98 1.67 -6.23
N ARG A 113 3.57 2.45 -5.33
CA ARG A 113 3.14 2.49 -3.93
C ARG A 113 2.49 3.82 -3.63
N ILE A 114 1.33 3.76 -3.00
CA ILE A 114 0.50 4.93 -2.71
C ILE A 114 0.29 4.98 -1.20
N TRP A 115 0.68 6.10 -0.58
CA TRP A 115 0.48 6.30 0.84
C TRP A 115 -0.97 6.65 1.15
N GLU A 116 -1.47 6.11 2.26
CA GLU A 116 -2.82 6.31 2.76
C GLU A 116 -3.22 7.79 2.83
N HIS A 117 -2.33 8.65 3.34
CA HIS A 117 -2.64 10.08 3.50
C HIS A 117 -2.94 10.77 2.17
N THR A 118 -2.34 10.29 1.08
CA THR A 118 -2.54 10.87 -0.27
C THR A 118 -3.97 10.64 -0.77
N LEU A 119 -4.62 9.58 -0.29
CA LEU A 119 -6.01 9.27 -0.66
C LEU A 119 -7.03 10.18 0.05
N LYS A 120 -6.61 10.90 1.09
CA LYS A 120 -7.51 11.66 1.95
C LYS A 120 -7.75 13.10 1.50
N SER A 121 -6.98 13.61 0.55
CA SER A 121 -7.12 14.98 0.06
C SER A 121 -7.46 15.01 -1.42
N SER A 122 -8.15 16.06 -1.86
CA SER A 122 -8.47 16.26 -3.28
C SER A 122 -7.20 16.37 -4.13
N ARG A 123 -6.22 17.14 -3.66
CA ARG A 123 -4.92 17.29 -4.33
C ARG A 123 -4.20 15.96 -4.44
N GLY A 124 -4.19 15.17 -3.37
CA GLY A 124 -3.57 13.85 -3.34
C GLY A 124 -4.23 12.89 -4.32
N ARG A 125 -5.56 12.90 -4.39
CA ARG A 125 -6.30 12.05 -5.33
C ARG A 125 -6.01 12.39 -6.78
N VAL A 126 -5.92 13.67 -7.11
CA VAL A 126 -5.51 14.12 -8.45
C VAL A 126 -4.10 13.63 -8.78
N HIS A 127 -3.19 13.77 -7.85
CA HIS A 127 -1.80 13.30 -8.01
C HIS A 127 -1.73 11.79 -8.23
N ILE A 128 -2.51 11.01 -7.48
CA ILE A 128 -2.60 9.56 -7.65
C ILE A 128 -3.08 9.22 -9.06
N LEU A 129 -4.15 9.89 -9.50
CA LEU A 129 -4.71 9.65 -10.82
C LEU A 129 -3.69 9.93 -11.92
N GLU A 130 -2.95 11.02 -11.81
CA GLU A 130 -1.88 11.37 -12.75
C GLU A 130 -0.79 10.28 -12.79
N ARG A 131 -0.36 9.78 -11.63
CA ARG A 131 0.65 8.73 -11.54
C ARG A 131 0.16 7.43 -12.15
N VAL A 132 -1.08 7.03 -11.87
CA VAL A 132 -1.66 5.80 -12.41
C VAL A 132 -1.83 5.92 -13.92
N ALA A 133 -2.37 7.03 -14.41
CA ALA A 133 -2.57 7.25 -15.83
C ALA A 133 -1.23 7.24 -16.59
N ALA A 134 -0.21 7.90 -16.04
CA ALA A 134 1.13 7.89 -16.64
C ALA A 134 1.71 6.46 -16.70
N ALA A 135 1.56 5.69 -15.63
CA ALA A 135 2.05 4.31 -15.57
C ALA A 135 1.31 3.41 -16.57
N LEU A 136 0.02 3.60 -16.74
CA LEU A 136 -0.78 2.81 -17.70
C LEU A 136 -0.44 3.18 -19.16
N ASN A 137 -0.05 4.42 -19.41
CA ASN A 137 0.29 4.90 -20.75
C ASN A 137 1.75 4.64 -21.14
N GLU A 138 2.60 4.24 -20.20
CA GLU A 138 3.97 3.89 -20.51
C GLU A 138 3.99 2.63 -21.40
N ARG A 139 4.59 2.78 -22.59
CA ARG A 139 4.81 1.62 -23.45
C ARG A 139 5.92 0.76 -22.85
N ARG A 140 5.64 -0.54 -22.74
CA ARG A 140 6.68 -1.47 -22.37
C ARG A 140 7.69 -1.54 -23.48
N VAL A 141 8.93 -1.26 -23.13
CA VAL A 141 10.03 -1.60 -24.03
C VAL A 141 10.18 -3.12 -23.94
N ALA A 142 9.91 -3.76 -25.04
CA ALA A 142 10.03 -5.20 -25.12
C ALA A 142 11.49 -5.63 -24.88
#